data_7c3e78d39d7067f8100dc755dc30eb8e
#
_entry.id   7c3e78d39d7067f8100dc755dc30eb8e
#
_cell.length_a   1.000
_cell.length_b   1.000
_cell.length_c   1.000
_cell.angle_alpha   90.00
_cell.angle_beta   90.00
_cell.angle_gamma   90.00
#
_symmetry.space_group_name_H-M   'P 1'
#
loop_
_entity.id
_entity.type
_entity.pdbx_description
1 polymer ?
#
loop_
_entity_poly.entity_id
_entity_poly.type
_entity_poly.pdbx_seq_one_letter_code
_entity_poly.pdbx_strand_id
1 'polypeptide(L)'
;MRRTDRRKTGRKTGKKRISTVTLLVIILAVAVVAGGAGVLAVGGGAVSGKLPDFHVKDVNVSPLTGQVYEGELPARPLIVSIDNVGDAVPQSNLSKADLVYEFPVEGLQTRLQAVFYGEFPEFFGPIRSTRPYFVDLTREYKGIFLAHGWSPDARKYLMSDVVPYINAMNTDCSFYRVSDKNAPHNSYIKWEEVKKKIDSEGWWKDKQDIHSFSFLSG
;
A
#
# COMPACT_ATOMS: atom_id res chain seq x y z
N MET A 1 -22.55 -44.96 -42.25
CA MET A 1 -21.68 -44.11 -43.02
C MET A 1 -22.13 -42.64 -42.84
N ARG A 2 -21.58 -41.90 -41.86
CA ARG A 2 -21.86 -40.46 -41.59
C ARG A 2 -20.53 -39.74 -41.42
N ARG A 3 -20.21 -38.85 -42.37
CA ARG A 3 -19.05 -37.97 -42.38
C ARG A 3 -19.29 -36.83 -41.36
N THR A 4 -18.38 -36.63 -40.45
CA THR A 4 -18.35 -35.46 -39.57
C THR A 4 -17.41 -34.40 -40.13
N ASP A 5 -18.02 -33.27 -40.47
CA ASP A 5 -17.36 -32.10 -41.03
C ASP A 5 -16.68 -31.30 -39.91
N ARG A 6 -15.35 -31.15 -39.92
CA ARG A 6 -14.56 -30.39 -38.97
C ARG A 6 -14.37 -28.96 -39.49
N ARG A 7 -15.18 -28.00 -39.01
CA ARG A 7 -14.96 -26.57 -39.23
C ARG A 7 -13.74 -26.10 -38.46
N LYS A 8 -12.68 -25.71 -39.14
CA LYS A 8 -11.53 -24.97 -38.58
C LYS A 8 -11.91 -23.51 -38.44
N THR A 9 -12.02 -23.01 -37.18
CA THR A 9 -12.14 -21.58 -36.90
C THR A 9 -10.74 -20.98 -36.82
N GLY A 10 -10.34 -20.28 -37.85
CA GLY A 10 -9.10 -19.50 -37.91
C GLY A 10 -9.20 -18.23 -37.05
N ARG A 11 -8.46 -18.17 -35.97
CA ARG A 11 -8.33 -16.98 -35.11
C ARG A 11 -7.38 -15.99 -35.80
N LYS A 12 -7.92 -14.94 -36.43
CA LYS A 12 -7.11 -13.82 -36.97
C LYS A 12 -6.59 -12.96 -35.81
N THR A 13 -5.29 -13.02 -35.52
CA THR A 13 -4.61 -12.09 -34.67
C THR A 13 -4.43 -10.74 -35.38
N GLY A 14 -5.32 -9.80 -35.08
CA GLY A 14 -5.18 -8.43 -35.57
C GLY A 14 -4.00 -7.72 -34.93
N LYS A 15 -2.92 -7.51 -35.68
CA LYS A 15 -1.85 -6.57 -35.29
C LYS A 15 -2.45 -5.17 -35.21
N LYS A 16 -2.58 -4.62 -33.98
CA LYS A 16 -2.94 -3.21 -33.78
C LYS A 16 -1.81 -2.34 -34.35
N ARG A 17 -2.07 -1.64 -35.44
CA ARG A 17 -1.18 -0.61 -35.97
C ARG A 17 -1.21 0.58 -35.02
N ILE A 18 -0.07 0.94 -34.45
CA ILE A 18 0.09 2.17 -33.66
C ILE A 18 -0.13 3.34 -34.62
N SER A 19 -0.98 4.29 -34.24
CA SER A 19 -1.26 5.45 -35.07
C SER A 19 0.01 6.32 -35.18
N THR A 20 0.18 6.98 -36.31
CA THR A 20 1.32 7.88 -36.56
C THR A 20 1.44 8.98 -35.46
N VAL A 21 0.31 9.41 -34.90
CA VAL A 21 0.24 10.37 -33.81
C VAL A 21 0.79 9.78 -32.52
N THR A 22 0.47 8.51 -32.20
CA THR A 22 0.98 7.82 -31.00
C THR A 22 2.49 7.58 -31.09
N LEU A 23 2.99 7.26 -32.30
CA LEU A 23 4.43 7.10 -32.52
C LEU A 23 5.18 8.43 -32.37
N LEU A 24 4.62 9.55 -32.88
CA LEU A 24 5.18 10.89 -32.72
C LEU A 24 5.24 11.32 -31.24
N VAL A 25 4.21 11.04 -30.46
CA VAL A 25 4.18 11.36 -29.03
C VAL A 25 5.24 10.55 -28.25
N ILE A 26 5.46 9.28 -28.59
CA ILE A 26 6.48 8.43 -27.99
C ILE A 26 7.89 8.94 -28.35
N ILE A 27 8.14 9.34 -29.61
CA ILE A 27 9.43 9.88 -30.04
C ILE A 27 9.71 11.22 -29.35
N LEU A 28 8.70 12.07 -29.17
CA LEU A 28 8.86 13.35 -28.44
C LEU A 28 9.16 13.11 -26.95
N ALA A 29 8.53 12.12 -26.31
CA ALA A 29 8.77 11.77 -24.92
C ALA A 29 10.20 11.21 -24.71
N VAL A 30 10.70 10.38 -25.62
CA VAL A 30 12.07 9.83 -25.56
C VAL A 30 13.14 10.91 -25.78
N ALA A 31 12.86 11.91 -26.63
CA ALA A 31 13.77 13.04 -26.87
C ALA A 31 13.92 13.96 -25.64
N VAL A 32 12.89 14.06 -24.79
CA VAL A 32 12.91 14.87 -23.55
C VAL A 32 13.70 14.16 -22.43
N VAL A 33 13.72 12.84 -22.40
CA VAL A 33 14.44 12.05 -21.36
C VAL A 33 15.95 11.95 -21.64
N ALA A 34 16.39 12.14 -22.90
CA ALA A 34 17.81 12.05 -23.30
C ALA A 34 18.59 13.36 -23.12
N GLY A 35 18.26 14.20 -22.18
CA GLY A 35 18.96 15.38 -21.67
C GLY A 35 20.08 15.93 -22.54
N GLY A 36 19.79 16.99 -23.31
CA GLY A 36 20.84 17.72 -24.01
C GLY A 36 20.25 18.65 -25.07
N ALA A 37 20.50 19.95 -24.94
CA ALA A 37 20.10 20.97 -25.88
C ALA A 37 20.59 20.66 -27.31
N GLY A 38 19.76 19.97 -28.08
CA GLY A 38 19.94 19.78 -29.52
C GLY A 38 19.04 20.73 -30.28
N VAL A 39 19.64 21.79 -30.82
CA VAL A 39 18.99 22.66 -31.77
C VAL A 39 18.76 21.88 -33.06
N LEU A 40 17.55 21.42 -33.31
CA LEU A 40 17.15 20.96 -34.63
C LEU A 40 16.86 22.22 -35.51
N ALA A 41 17.88 22.60 -36.27
CA ALA A 41 17.70 23.60 -37.33
C ALA A 41 17.05 22.95 -38.54
N VAL A 42 15.75 23.09 -38.70
CA VAL A 42 15.06 22.80 -39.94
C VAL A 42 14.48 24.11 -40.48
N GLY A 43 15.15 24.68 -41.52
CA GLY A 43 14.62 25.70 -42.36
C GLY A 43 14.38 27.07 -41.69
N GLY A 44 15.41 27.95 -41.63
CA GLY A 44 15.34 29.38 -41.74
C GLY A 44 14.35 30.21 -40.92
N GLY A 45 13.93 29.76 -39.71
CA GLY A 45 13.16 30.59 -38.80
C GLY A 45 13.49 30.23 -37.36
N ALA A 46 14.12 31.15 -36.61
CA ALA A 46 14.33 30.97 -35.18
C ALA A 46 12.98 31.02 -34.46
N VAL A 47 12.42 29.88 -34.13
CA VAL A 47 11.26 29.78 -33.21
C VAL A 47 11.79 29.96 -31.79
N SER A 48 11.87 31.22 -31.33
CA SER A 48 12.05 31.55 -29.92
C SER A 48 10.73 31.33 -29.18
N GLY A 49 10.30 30.07 -29.12
CA GLY A 49 9.21 29.66 -28.26
C GLY A 49 9.77 29.27 -26.91
N LYS A 50 9.43 29.98 -25.84
CA LYS A 50 9.61 29.54 -24.48
C LYS A 50 8.96 28.16 -24.39
N LEU A 51 9.77 27.10 -24.15
CA LEU A 51 9.23 25.79 -23.92
C LEU A 51 8.19 25.86 -22.77
N PRO A 52 7.02 25.27 -22.92
CA PRO A 52 6.08 25.25 -21.81
C PRO A 52 6.78 24.64 -20.58
N ASP A 53 6.67 25.31 -19.45
CA ASP A 53 7.10 24.81 -18.15
C ASP A 53 6.28 23.53 -17.89
N PHE A 54 6.89 22.40 -18.18
CA PHE A 54 6.37 21.13 -17.70
C PHE A 54 6.69 21.08 -16.21
N HIS A 55 5.75 21.50 -15.38
CA HIS A 55 5.77 21.11 -13.98
C HIS A 55 5.67 19.59 -13.96
N VAL A 56 6.81 18.93 -13.85
CA VAL A 56 6.85 17.53 -13.41
C VAL A 56 6.23 17.57 -12.00
N LYS A 57 4.99 17.09 -11.87
CA LYS A 57 4.39 16.86 -10.56
C LYS A 57 5.44 16.09 -9.75
N ASP A 58 5.75 16.58 -8.55
CA ASP A 58 6.63 15.89 -7.64
C ASP A 58 6.11 14.45 -7.47
N VAL A 59 6.83 13.52 -8.06
CA VAL A 59 6.45 12.11 -8.07
C VAL A 59 7.00 11.52 -6.79
N ASN A 60 6.13 11.24 -5.83
CA ASN A 60 6.51 10.56 -4.61
C ASN A 60 6.70 9.06 -4.90
N VAL A 61 7.85 8.53 -4.50
CA VAL A 61 8.14 7.09 -4.57
C VAL A 61 8.03 6.51 -3.17
N SER A 62 7.24 5.44 -3.03
CA SER A 62 7.13 4.76 -1.74
C SER A 62 8.47 4.16 -1.34
N PRO A 63 9.02 4.51 -0.18
CA PRO A 63 10.28 3.92 0.32
C PRO A 63 10.14 2.44 0.69
N LEU A 64 8.91 1.93 0.82
CA LEU A 64 8.63 0.54 1.17
C LEU A 64 8.50 -0.37 -0.06
N THR A 65 7.99 0.14 -1.19
CA THR A 65 7.68 -0.66 -2.38
C THR A 65 8.46 -0.25 -3.62
N GLY A 66 9.06 0.95 -3.63
CA GLY A 66 9.66 1.53 -4.82
C GLY A 66 8.65 1.99 -5.88
N GLN A 67 7.36 1.88 -5.60
CA GLN A 67 6.31 2.27 -6.53
C GLN A 67 6.03 3.78 -6.48
N VAL A 68 5.65 4.32 -7.63
CA VAL A 68 5.20 5.70 -7.75
C VAL A 68 3.85 5.87 -7.07
N TYR A 69 3.74 6.86 -6.21
CA TYR A 69 2.52 7.23 -5.53
C TYR A 69 2.03 8.61 -5.98
N GLU A 70 0.77 8.69 -6.40
CA GLU A 70 0.15 9.97 -6.78
C GLU A 70 -0.37 10.68 -5.53
N GLY A 71 0.29 11.73 -5.10
CA GLY A 71 -0.04 12.52 -3.93
C GLY A 71 1.01 12.48 -2.84
N GLU A 72 0.68 13.03 -1.66
CA GLU A 72 1.57 12.98 -0.51
C GLU A 72 1.46 11.64 0.21
N LEU A 73 2.61 11.03 0.49
CA LEU A 73 2.67 9.87 1.39
C LEU A 73 2.31 10.29 2.82
N PRO A 74 1.58 9.47 3.58
CA PRO A 74 1.23 9.77 4.96
C PRO A 74 2.49 9.99 5.82
N ALA A 75 2.34 10.70 6.93
CA ALA A 75 3.47 10.99 7.81
C ALA A 75 4.05 9.74 8.49
N ARG A 76 3.24 8.71 8.66
CA ARG A 76 3.59 7.44 9.30
C ARG A 76 2.85 6.28 8.65
N PRO A 77 3.43 5.07 8.55
CA PRO A 77 2.70 3.88 8.17
C PRO A 77 1.75 3.43 9.27
N LEU A 78 0.69 2.70 8.87
CA LEU A 78 -0.20 1.98 9.77
C LEU A 78 0.19 0.51 9.77
N ILE A 79 0.48 -0.06 10.94
CA ILE A 79 0.78 -1.47 11.12
C ILE A 79 -0.42 -2.16 11.78
N VAL A 80 -1.00 -3.13 11.09
CA VAL A 80 -2.23 -3.81 11.53
C VAL A 80 -1.93 -5.25 11.90
N SER A 81 -2.29 -5.63 13.13
CA SER A 81 -2.19 -7.02 13.58
C SER A 81 -3.36 -7.83 13.03
N ILE A 82 -3.09 -8.69 12.04
CA ILE A 82 -4.08 -9.51 11.31
C ILE A 82 -3.99 -10.97 11.75
N ASP A 83 -5.13 -11.58 11.95
CA ASP A 83 -5.27 -12.99 12.29
C ASP A 83 -4.87 -13.90 11.12
N ASN A 84 -4.19 -15.01 11.41
CA ASN A 84 -3.72 -15.97 10.39
C ASN A 84 -4.03 -17.42 10.73
N VAL A 85 -5.06 -17.66 11.55
CA VAL A 85 -5.57 -19.03 11.77
C VAL A 85 -6.61 -19.41 10.73
N GLY A 86 -6.88 -20.70 10.57
CA GLY A 86 -7.80 -21.21 9.54
C GLY A 86 -9.17 -20.54 9.54
N ASP A 87 -9.75 -20.29 10.71
CA ASP A 87 -11.07 -19.63 10.86
C ASP A 87 -11.06 -18.13 10.51
N ALA A 88 -9.87 -17.54 10.40
CA ALA A 88 -9.70 -16.14 9.99
C ALA A 88 -9.59 -15.95 8.48
N VAL A 89 -9.23 -17.02 7.74
CA VAL A 89 -9.01 -16.98 6.29
C VAL A 89 -10.36 -16.97 5.53
N PRO A 90 -10.48 -16.22 4.42
CA PRO A 90 -9.52 -15.26 3.89
C PRO A 90 -9.48 -13.96 4.71
N GLN A 91 -8.29 -13.38 4.83
CA GLN A 91 -8.13 -12.04 5.39
C GLN A 91 -8.63 -11.00 4.41
N SER A 92 -9.25 -9.95 4.93
CA SER A 92 -9.78 -8.88 4.08
C SER A 92 -8.72 -7.81 3.81
N ASN A 93 -8.62 -7.41 2.54
CA ASN A 93 -7.77 -6.31 2.07
C ASN A 93 -6.26 -6.46 2.36
N LEU A 94 -5.78 -7.66 2.70
CA LEU A 94 -4.37 -7.92 2.97
C LEU A 94 -3.48 -7.63 1.75
N SER A 95 -4.00 -7.83 0.53
CA SER A 95 -3.32 -7.52 -0.73
C SER A 95 -3.08 -6.03 -0.98
N LYS A 96 -3.67 -5.15 -0.18
CA LYS A 96 -3.45 -3.69 -0.21
C LYS A 96 -2.28 -3.26 0.68
N ALA A 97 -1.72 -4.17 1.49
CA ALA A 97 -0.58 -3.86 2.32
C ALA A 97 0.69 -3.72 1.47
N ASP A 98 1.51 -2.73 1.79
CA ASP A 98 2.83 -2.52 1.17
C ASP A 98 3.81 -3.64 1.54
N LEU A 99 3.73 -4.11 2.80
CA LEU A 99 4.52 -5.22 3.32
C LEU A 99 3.67 -6.07 4.27
N VAL A 100 3.97 -7.37 4.33
CA VAL A 100 3.36 -8.29 5.28
C VAL A 100 4.46 -9.11 5.95
N TYR A 101 4.51 -9.04 7.28
CA TYR A 101 5.38 -9.86 8.11
C TYR A 101 4.56 -10.96 8.78
N GLU A 102 5.06 -12.17 8.76
CA GLU A 102 4.48 -13.30 9.48
C GLU A 102 5.33 -13.64 10.69
N PHE A 103 4.68 -13.69 11.87
CA PHE A 103 5.34 -14.01 13.13
C PHE A 103 4.67 -15.19 13.81
N PRO A 104 5.45 -16.08 14.45
CA PRO A 104 4.90 -17.11 15.30
C PRO A 104 4.24 -16.50 16.55
N VAL A 105 3.16 -17.13 16.99
CA VAL A 105 2.47 -16.85 18.25
C VAL A 105 2.21 -18.17 19.00
N GLU A 106 1.49 -18.10 20.10
CA GLU A 106 1.20 -19.28 20.90
C GLU A 106 0.35 -20.31 20.11
N GLY A 107 0.42 -21.58 20.52
CA GLY A 107 -0.40 -22.65 19.95
C GLY A 107 -0.01 -23.09 18.54
N LEU A 108 1.26 -22.95 18.16
CA LEU A 108 1.77 -23.27 16.82
C LEU A 108 1.05 -22.51 15.69
N GLN A 109 0.57 -21.32 16.02
CA GLN A 109 -0.10 -20.43 15.09
C GLN A 109 0.83 -19.30 14.66
N THR A 110 0.45 -18.59 13.61
CA THR A 110 1.10 -17.36 13.20
C THR A 110 0.13 -16.18 13.21
N ARG A 111 0.69 -14.99 13.11
CA ARG A 111 -0.06 -13.74 12.97
C ARG A 111 0.66 -12.82 12.01
N LEU A 112 -0.12 -12.12 11.21
CA LEU A 112 0.42 -11.20 10.23
C LEU A 112 0.47 -9.78 10.79
N GLN A 113 1.54 -9.07 10.46
CA GLN A 113 1.65 -7.62 10.65
C GLN A 113 1.63 -6.99 9.28
N ALA A 114 0.51 -6.43 8.89
CA ALA A 114 0.32 -5.77 7.60
C ALA A 114 0.68 -4.29 7.71
N VAL A 115 1.62 -3.82 6.91
CA VAL A 115 2.10 -2.44 6.87
C VAL A 115 1.43 -1.74 5.70
N PHE A 116 0.73 -0.64 5.96
CA PHE A 116 0.08 0.20 4.96
C PHE A 116 0.70 1.60 4.99
N TYR A 117 1.19 2.09 3.85
CA TYR A 117 1.88 3.40 3.77
C TYR A 117 1.57 4.22 2.52
N GLY A 118 0.64 3.87 1.75
CA GLY A 118 0.23 4.66 0.58
C GLY A 118 -1.26 4.61 0.44
N GLU A 119 -1.76 3.43 0.18
CA GLU A 119 -3.17 3.17 0.02
C GLU A 119 -3.75 2.51 1.28
N PHE A 120 -4.85 3.07 1.80
CA PHE A 120 -5.58 2.49 2.91
C PHE A 120 -6.88 1.88 2.41
N PRO A 121 -7.16 0.60 2.72
CA PRO A 121 -8.42 -0.03 2.35
C PRO A 121 -9.59 0.53 3.15
N GLU A 122 -10.82 0.33 2.68
CA GLU A 122 -12.03 0.77 3.36
C GLU A 122 -12.17 0.22 4.80
N PHE A 123 -11.67 -0.99 5.03
CA PHE A 123 -11.70 -1.63 6.35
C PHE A 123 -10.55 -2.65 6.49
N PHE A 124 -10.22 -2.97 7.74
CA PHE A 124 -9.17 -3.92 8.12
C PHE A 124 -9.76 -5.08 8.91
N GLY A 125 -9.23 -6.29 8.68
CA GLY A 125 -9.58 -7.45 9.48
C GLY A 125 -9.31 -8.81 8.83
N PRO A 126 -9.46 -9.89 9.60
CA PRO A 126 -9.75 -9.90 11.05
C PRO A 126 -8.58 -9.39 11.88
N ILE A 127 -8.84 -8.48 12.81
CA ILE A 127 -7.82 -7.88 13.68
C ILE A 127 -7.64 -8.70 14.94
N ARG A 128 -6.38 -8.84 15.40
CA ARG A 128 -6.04 -9.67 16.55
C ARG A 128 -5.10 -8.99 17.54
N SER A 129 -4.84 -9.73 18.61
CA SER A 129 -4.06 -9.25 19.76
C SER A 129 -2.59 -9.04 19.41
N THR A 130 -1.99 -8.06 20.06
CA THR A 130 -0.57 -7.75 19.93
C THR A 130 0.32 -8.62 20.81
N ARG A 131 1.63 -8.65 20.46
CA ARG A 131 2.74 -9.20 21.22
C ARG A 131 3.86 -8.15 21.30
N PRO A 132 4.81 -8.23 22.24
CA PRO A 132 5.87 -7.22 22.38
C PRO A 132 6.64 -6.97 21.08
N TYR A 133 7.03 -8.01 20.36
CA TYR A 133 7.79 -7.91 19.11
C TYR A 133 6.99 -7.31 17.93
N PHE A 134 5.65 -7.24 18.00
CA PHE A 134 4.84 -6.48 17.04
C PHE A 134 4.96 -4.97 17.30
N VAL A 135 5.10 -4.60 18.57
CA VAL A 135 5.35 -3.21 18.97
C VAL A 135 6.75 -2.78 18.54
N ASP A 136 7.75 -3.68 18.64
CA ASP A 136 9.11 -3.42 18.15
C ASP A 136 9.12 -3.18 16.63
N LEU A 137 8.41 -4.01 15.84
CA LEU A 137 8.25 -3.78 14.42
C LEU A 137 7.61 -2.41 14.14
N THR A 138 6.55 -2.05 14.88
CA THR A 138 5.89 -0.76 14.71
C THR A 138 6.83 0.41 15.02
N ARG A 139 7.67 0.27 16.04
CA ARG A 139 8.67 1.26 16.42
C ARG A 139 9.74 1.42 15.35
N GLU A 140 10.19 0.31 14.74
CA GLU A 140 11.15 0.31 13.63
C GLU A 140 10.63 1.17 12.46
N TYR A 141 9.37 1.03 12.11
CA TYR A 141 8.71 1.83 11.08
C TYR A 141 8.23 3.20 11.56
N LYS A 142 8.45 3.57 12.83
CA LYS A 142 7.87 4.79 13.44
C LYS A 142 6.38 4.94 13.16
N GLY A 143 5.69 3.81 13.07
CA GLY A 143 4.31 3.69 12.61
C GLY A 143 3.27 3.91 13.70
N ILE A 144 2.02 3.77 13.31
CA ILE A 144 0.85 3.71 14.18
C ILE A 144 0.41 2.25 14.25
N PHE A 145 0.16 1.72 15.44
CA PHE A 145 -0.20 0.32 15.62
C PHE A 145 -1.71 0.13 15.77
N LEU A 146 -2.28 -0.86 15.08
CA LEU A 146 -3.70 -1.21 15.18
C LEU A 146 -3.86 -2.67 15.58
N ALA A 147 -4.56 -2.93 16.69
CA ALA A 147 -4.76 -4.28 17.23
C ALA A 147 -6.10 -4.42 17.97
N HIS A 148 -6.50 -5.67 18.24
CA HIS A 148 -7.62 -6.02 19.11
C HIS A 148 -7.15 -6.96 20.22
N GLY A 149 -6.83 -6.40 21.37
CA GLY A 149 -6.29 -7.12 22.51
C GLY A 149 -4.76 -7.15 22.57
N TRP A 150 -4.22 -7.77 23.61
CA TRP A 150 -2.80 -7.84 23.93
C TRP A 150 -2.47 -9.01 24.84
N SER A 151 -1.22 -9.45 24.84
CA SER A 151 -0.64 -10.19 25.97
C SER A 151 -0.33 -9.24 27.14
N PRO A 152 -0.21 -9.73 28.39
CA PRO A 152 0.13 -8.89 29.54
C PRO A 152 1.39 -8.03 29.32
N ASP A 153 2.44 -8.61 28.74
CA ASP A 153 3.69 -7.92 28.49
C ASP A 153 3.56 -6.90 27.35
N ALA A 154 2.83 -7.24 26.29
CA ALA A 154 2.54 -6.30 25.20
C ALA A 154 1.73 -5.10 25.69
N ARG A 155 0.78 -5.32 26.62
CA ARG A 155 0.02 -4.23 27.25
C ARG A 155 0.94 -3.26 27.99
N LYS A 156 1.83 -3.79 28.86
CA LYS A 156 2.81 -2.95 29.60
C LYS A 156 3.67 -2.15 28.64
N TYR A 157 4.12 -2.80 27.56
CA TYR A 157 4.98 -2.17 26.56
C TYR A 157 4.26 -1.05 25.80
N LEU A 158 3.03 -1.27 25.31
CA LEU A 158 2.23 -0.22 24.68
C LEU A 158 1.94 0.95 25.62
N MET A 159 1.62 0.68 26.90
CA MET A 159 1.33 1.70 27.90
C MET A 159 2.58 2.49 28.35
N SER A 160 3.78 2.12 27.94
CA SER A 160 4.99 2.94 28.12
C SER A 160 5.22 3.98 27.01
N ASP A 161 4.21 4.20 26.17
CA ASP A 161 4.14 5.24 25.14
C ASP A 161 5.27 5.18 24.08
N VAL A 162 5.64 3.97 23.72
CA VAL A 162 6.73 3.73 22.75
C VAL A 162 6.30 3.92 21.30
N VAL A 163 4.99 3.77 21.00
CA VAL A 163 4.37 3.99 19.69
C VAL A 163 2.94 4.49 19.84
N PRO A 164 2.42 5.31 18.92
CA PRO A 164 0.99 5.60 18.84
C PRO A 164 0.23 4.30 18.51
N TYR A 165 -0.90 4.06 19.17
CA TYR A 165 -1.66 2.84 18.92
C TYR A 165 -3.17 2.99 19.10
N ILE A 166 -3.91 2.17 18.35
CA ILE A 166 -5.35 1.95 18.49
C ILE A 166 -5.57 0.50 18.87
N ASN A 167 -6.17 0.25 20.03
CA ASN A 167 -6.48 -1.11 20.45
C ASN A 167 -7.93 -1.17 20.94
N ALA A 168 -8.69 -2.15 20.45
CA ALA A 168 -10.10 -2.31 20.76
C ALA A 168 -10.43 -2.44 22.27
N MET A 169 -9.41 -2.71 23.10
CA MET A 169 -9.57 -2.86 24.56
C MET A 169 -9.57 -1.52 25.31
N ASN A 170 -9.13 -0.42 24.70
CA ASN A 170 -8.98 0.88 25.37
C ASN A 170 -9.14 2.09 24.44
N THR A 171 -9.83 1.93 23.31
CA THR A 171 -10.12 3.01 22.36
C THR A 171 -11.61 3.34 22.34
N ASP A 172 -11.93 4.54 21.88
CA ASP A 172 -13.27 5.01 21.53
C ASP A 172 -13.66 4.68 20.07
N CYS A 173 -12.76 4.07 19.28
CA CYS A 173 -13.03 3.66 17.92
C CYS A 173 -14.05 2.51 17.85
N SER A 174 -14.92 2.56 16.84
CA SER A 174 -15.97 1.56 16.64
C SER A 174 -15.44 0.32 15.90
N PHE A 175 -15.02 -0.69 16.66
CA PHE A 175 -14.78 -2.02 16.11
C PHE A 175 -16.11 -2.76 15.95
N TYR A 176 -16.22 -3.59 14.90
CA TYR A 176 -17.41 -4.41 14.66
C TYR A 176 -17.02 -5.87 14.38
N ARG A 177 -18.01 -6.75 14.43
CA ARG A 177 -17.82 -8.17 14.13
C ARG A 177 -18.64 -8.55 12.91
N VAL A 178 -17.99 -9.27 11.98
CA VAL A 178 -18.69 -9.86 10.83
C VAL A 178 -19.37 -11.16 11.25
N SER A 179 -20.45 -11.51 10.56
CA SER A 179 -21.29 -12.68 10.89
C SER A 179 -20.89 -13.96 10.20
N ASP A 180 -20.07 -13.88 9.16
CA ASP A 180 -19.56 -15.01 8.37
C ASP A 180 -18.36 -15.72 9.00
N LYS A 181 -17.85 -15.17 10.10
CA LYS A 181 -16.76 -15.76 10.90
C LYS A 181 -17.12 -15.81 12.38
N ASN A 182 -16.55 -16.77 13.09
CA ASN A 182 -16.76 -16.91 14.52
C ASN A 182 -15.80 -16.02 15.34
N ALA A 183 -16.27 -15.58 16.51
CA ALA A 183 -15.38 -14.95 17.47
C ALA A 183 -14.33 -15.96 17.97
N PRO A 184 -13.07 -15.53 18.15
CA PRO A 184 -12.54 -14.18 18.10
C PRO A 184 -11.98 -13.77 16.72
N HIS A 185 -12.21 -14.54 15.66
CA HIS A 185 -11.62 -14.39 14.32
C HIS A 185 -12.40 -13.46 13.39
N ASN A 186 -13.23 -12.58 13.92
CA ASN A 186 -14.20 -11.78 13.18
C ASN A 186 -14.23 -10.30 13.57
N SER A 187 -13.16 -9.77 14.14
CA SER A 187 -13.08 -8.36 14.55
C SER A 187 -12.54 -7.49 13.42
N TYR A 188 -13.25 -6.41 13.12
CA TYR A 188 -12.97 -5.49 12.02
C TYR A 188 -13.09 -4.05 12.46
N ILE A 189 -12.45 -3.12 11.71
CA ILE A 189 -12.62 -1.68 11.86
C ILE A 189 -12.61 -1.01 10.49
N LYS A 190 -13.41 0.04 10.32
CA LYS A 190 -13.39 0.88 9.12
C LYS A 190 -12.21 1.83 9.14
N TRP A 191 -11.66 2.12 7.96
CA TRP A 191 -10.60 3.12 7.80
C TRP A 191 -11.01 4.49 8.34
N GLU A 192 -12.24 4.92 8.11
CA GLU A 192 -12.77 6.20 8.60
C GLU A 192 -12.62 6.37 10.12
N GLU A 193 -12.87 5.31 10.90
CA GLU A 193 -12.71 5.32 12.37
C GLU A 193 -11.23 5.45 12.77
N VAL A 194 -10.34 4.70 12.08
CA VAL A 194 -8.90 4.77 12.30
C VAL A 194 -8.37 6.16 11.96
N LYS A 195 -8.76 6.69 10.79
CA LYS A 195 -8.37 8.02 10.33
C LYS A 195 -8.83 9.12 11.29
N LYS A 196 -10.09 9.07 11.72
CA LYS A 196 -10.65 10.02 12.68
C LYS A 196 -9.83 10.04 13.99
N LYS A 197 -9.43 8.87 14.49
CA LYS A 197 -8.59 8.77 15.69
C LYS A 197 -7.21 9.35 15.45
N ILE A 198 -6.55 8.99 14.35
CA ILE A 198 -5.23 9.53 13.97
C ILE A 198 -5.27 11.07 13.89
N ASP A 199 -6.30 11.62 13.26
CA ASP A 199 -6.47 13.07 13.09
C ASP A 199 -6.70 13.76 14.44
N SER A 200 -7.54 13.18 15.32
CA SER A 200 -7.85 13.74 16.65
C SER A 200 -6.63 13.76 17.56
N GLU A 201 -5.77 12.75 17.49
CA GLU A 201 -4.53 12.65 18.27
C GLU A 201 -3.37 13.44 17.63
N GLY A 202 -3.54 13.86 16.38
CA GLY A 202 -2.51 14.59 15.64
C GLY A 202 -1.28 13.76 15.26
N TRP A 203 -1.41 12.44 15.15
CA TRP A 203 -0.28 11.55 14.90
C TRP A 203 0.32 11.68 13.49
N TRP A 204 -0.37 12.36 12.58
CA TRP A 204 0.12 12.67 11.23
C TRP A 204 0.64 14.11 11.04
N LYS A 205 0.74 14.90 12.11
CA LYS A 205 1.26 16.27 12.01
C LYS A 205 2.75 16.30 11.64
N ASP A 206 3.53 15.34 12.18
CA ASP A 206 4.97 15.29 11.98
C ASP A 206 5.35 14.10 11.11
N LYS A 207 5.85 14.41 9.91
CA LYS A 207 6.36 13.41 8.98
C LYS A 207 7.57 12.72 9.58
N GLN A 208 7.55 11.40 9.59
CA GLN A 208 8.65 10.58 10.09
C GLN A 208 9.57 10.16 8.94
N ASP A 209 10.86 10.11 9.24
CA ASP A 209 11.83 9.41 8.40
C ASP A 209 11.71 7.92 8.70
N ILE A 210 10.99 7.20 7.86
CA ILE A 210 10.70 5.78 8.02
C ILE A 210 11.78 4.93 7.35
N HIS A 211 11.84 3.66 7.74
CA HIS A 211 12.69 2.68 7.08
C HIS A 211 12.44 2.66 5.56
N SER A 212 13.51 2.59 4.79
CA SER A 212 13.43 2.51 3.32
C SER A 212 14.21 1.32 2.80
N PHE A 213 13.71 0.69 1.74
CA PHE A 213 14.40 -0.37 1.03
C PHE A 213 15.13 0.18 -0.19
N SER A 214 16.25 -0.45 -0.54
CA SER A 214 16.94 -0.16 -1.79
C SER A 214 16.45 -1.12 -2.87
N PHE A 215 15.97 -0.57 -3.97
CA PHE A 215 15.50 -1.36 -5.10
C PHE A 215 16.51 -1.33 -6.21
N LEU A 216 16.88 -2.50 -6.75
CA LEU A 216 17.72 -2.58 -7.94
C LEU A 216 16.87 -2.27 -9.17
N SER A 217 17.36 -1.37 -10.02
CA SER A 217 16.79 -1.18 -11.37
C SER A 217 17.04 -2.45 -12.16
N GLY A 218 15.99 -3.14 -12.57
CA GLY A 218 16.06 -4.28 -13.46
C GLY A 218 16.38 -3.87 -14.90
#